data_7db3f6ab82964aaf47bb35482813c7b4
#
_entry.id   7db3f6ab82964aaf47bb35482813c7b4
#
_cell.length_a   1.000
_cell.length_b   1.000
_cell.length_c   1.000
_cell.angle_alpha   90.00
_cell.angle_beta   90.00
_cell.angle_gamma   90.00
#
_symmetry.space_group_name_H-M   'P 1'
#
loop_
_entity.id
_entity.type
_entity.pdbx_description
1 polymer ?
#
loop_
_entity_poly.entity_id
_entity_poly.type
_entity_poly.pdbx_seq_one_letter_code
_entity_poly.pdbx_strand_id
1 'polypeptide(L)'
;MSVHELKRPLAVEWPAELLGDLPKALEQLHHWAQITPLHTALRHKRQGQWYAWRWIDALRDVERLADGLRQQGFDEQSRLALSGAFEPNLLLLALAAQSVGGQVLTLADDVDPEVLHQQLWRIRPTHAYVQDRRQVRHWQSANRLDFTQLLGPTEPAQHLQRWWQPAGETALWSEEGTHWQGGLAVLLEQWLNSGHGLAFPESQASARRDRSEVAPTGLLLSPARLQHLADEIESRLARPGTWRRRLCDWAIAHPQSGLRRLLKNRVRKLLGFQRLAYIWQPLKANAETTWLAEFKRDIA
;
A
#
# COMPACT_ATOMS: atom_id res chain seq x y z
N MET A 1 -5.92 45.04 20.96
CA MET A 1 -5.23 44.43 19.81
C MET A 1 -4.66 43.11 20.31
N SER A 2 -5.27 41.98 19.95
CA SER A 2 -4.83 40.64 20.37
C SER A 2 -4.02 40.06 19.21
N VAL A 3 -2.72 39.91 19.42
CA VAL A 3 -1.82 39.25 18.46
C VAL A 3 -2.02 37.76 18.65
N HIS A 4 -2.71 37.08 17.73
CA HIS A 4 -2.74 35.65 17.66
C HIS A 4 -1.40 35.14 17.11
N GLU A 5 -0.64 34.51 17.98
CA GLU A 5 0.56 33.79 17.63
C GLU A 5 0.17 32.61 16.72
N LEU A 6 0.47 32.74 15.43
CA LEU A 6 0.35 31.64 14.48
C LEU A 6 1.34 30.55 14.93
N LYS A 7 0.81 29.45 15.48
CA LYS A 7 1.60 28.25 15.69
C LYS A 7 2.27 27.91 14.37
N ARG A 8 3.59 28.00 14.33
CA ARG A 8 4.39 27.50 13.21
C ARG A 8 3.98 26.05 13.00
N PRO A 9 3.59 25.64 11.79
CA PRO A 9 3.42 24.24 11.50
C PRO A 9 4.72 23.54 11.84
N LEU A 10 4.64 22.46 12.60
CA LEU A 10 5.77 21.59 12.90
C LEU A 10 6.45 21.30 11.56
N ALA A 11 7.71 21.68 11.44
CA ALA A 11 8.53 21.33 10.31
C ALA A 11 8.56 19.80 10.25
N VAL A 12 7.80 19.23 9.35
CA VAL A 12 7.91 17.81 9.02
C VAL A 12 9.25 17.70 8.32
N GLU A 13 10.28 17.36 9.07
CA GLU A 13 11.54 16.91 8.50
C GLU A 13 11.21 15.61 7.76
N TRP A 14 11.17 15.71 6.45
CA TRP A 14 11.14 14.53 5.59
C TRP A 14 12.53 13.90 5.68
N PRO A 15 12.67 12.70 6.26
CA PRO A 15 13.94 12.00 6.20
C PRO A 15 14.26 11.78 4.72
N ALA A 16 15.38 12.27 4.26
CA ALA A 16 15.92 11.97 2.93
C ALA A 16 16.21 10.46 2.74
N GLU A 17 16.07 9.69 3.81
CA GLU A 17 16.30 8.25 3.92
C GLU A 17 15.06 7.38 3.58
N LEU A 18 13.93 7.96 3.15
CA LEU A 18 12.68 7.23 2.97
C LEU A 18 12.65 6.26 1.79
N LEU A 19 13.59 6.36 0.90
CA LEU A 19 13.79 5.42 -0.18
C LEU A 19 15.14 4.72 0.07
N GLY A 20 15.14 3.78 1.03
CA GLY A 20 16.29 2.91 1.27
C GLY A 20 16.83 2.29 -0.02
N ASP A 21 18.05 1.81 -0.02
CA ASP A 21 18.87 1.25 -1.10
C ASP A 21 18.11 0.85 -2.38
N LEU A 22 17.82 1.82 -3.22
CA LEU A 22 17.02 1.71 -4.44
C LEU A 22 17.69 0.89 -5.56
N PRO A 23 19.00 0.92 -5.73
CA PRO A 23 19.68 -0.05 -6.59
C PRO A 23 19.28 -1.47 -6.24
N LYS A 24 19.15 -1.77 -4.94
CA LYS A 24 18.75 -3.09 -4.43
C LYS A 24 17.31 -3.47 -4.82
N ALA A 25 16.37 -2.52 -4.85
CA ALA A 25 14.99 -2.81 -5.25
C ALA A 25 14.90 -3.25 -6.72
N LEU A 26 15.63 -2.59 -7.61
CA LEU A 26 15.70 -2.96 -9.02
C LEU A 26 16.44 -4.28 -9.23
N GLU A 27 17.53 -4.51 -8.53
CA GLU A 27 18.26 -5.80 -8.53
C GLU A 27 17.34 -6.93 -8.09
N GLN A 28 16.53 -6.74 -7.04
CA GLN A 28 15.56 -7.72 -6.58
C GLN A 28 14.47 -7.99 -7.62
N LEU A 29 13.94 -6.95 -8.28
CA LEU A 29 12.96 -7.11 -9.35
C LEU A 29 13.54 -7.95 -10.51
N HIS A 30 14.76 -7.64 -10.96
CA HIS A 30 15.48 -8.43 -11.97
C HIS A 30 15.69 -9.87 -11.53
N HIS A 31 16.12 -10.08 -10.29
CA HIS A 31 16.32 -11.39 -9.71
C HIS A 31 15.05 -12.25 -9.78
N TRP A 32 13.91 -11.74 -9.31
CA TRP A 32 12.63 -12.47 -9.37
C TRP A 32 12.16 -12.71 -10.80
N ALA A 33 12.35 -11.75 -11.70
CA ALA A 33 12.03 -11.92 -13.12
C ALA A 33 12.88 -13.01 -13.79
N GLN A 34 14.09 -13.29 -13.28
CA GLN A 34 14.95 -14.35 -13.79
C GLN A 34 14.62 -15.72 -13.18
N ILE A 35 14.44 -15.80 -11.84
CA ILE A 35 14.27 -17.10 -11.17
C ILE A 35 12.83 -17.61 -11.21
N THR A 36 11.85 -16.72 -11.10
CA THR A 36 10.42 -17.07 -11.07
C THR A 36 9.60 -16.22 -12.02
N PRO A 37 9.95 -16.15 -13.32
CA PRO A 37 9.38 -15.18 -14.27
C PRO A 37 7.86 -15.27 -14.39
N LEU A 38 7.29 -16.46 -14.25
CA LEU A 38 5.88 -16.71 -14.45
C LEU A 38 5.04 -16.64 -13.16
N HIS A 39 5.67 -16.53 -11.99
CA HIS A 39 4.93 -16.37 -10.73
C HIS A 39 4.31 -14.97 -10.66
N THR A 40 3.21 -14.88 -9.92
CA THR A 40 2.50 -13.62 -9.75
C THR A 40 3.30 -12.66 -8.88
N ALA A 41 3.63 -11.48 -9.44
CA ALA A 41 4.26 -10.39 -8.73
C ALA A 41 3.25 -9.42 -8.10
N LEU A 42 2.27 -8.99 -8.89
CA LEU A 42 1.26 -8.02 -8.48
C LEU A 42 -0.14 -8.48 -8.88
N ARG A 43 -1.13 -8.06 -8.09
CA ARG A 43 -2.56 -8.28 -8.36
C ARG A 43 -3.36 -7.04 -8.02
N HIS A 44 -4.31 -6.72 -8.86
CA HIS A 44 -5.22 -5.62 -8.60
C HIS A 44 -6.62 -5.97 -9.10
N LYS A 45 -7.63 -5.68 -8.31
CA LYS A 45 -9.02 -5.86 -8.72
C LYS A 45 -9.53 -4.58 -9.37
N ARG A 46 -10.13 -4.70 -10.55
CA ARG A 46 -10.76 -3.60 -11.29
C ARG A 46 -12.05 -4.08 -11.94
N GLN A 47 -13.12 -3.31 -11.84
CA GLN A 47 -14.44 -3.67 -12.40
C GLN A 47 -14.89 -5.08 -12.02
N GLY A 48 -14.63 -5.46 -10.75
CA GLY A 48 -14.96 -6.78 -10.22
C GLY A 48 -14.07 -7.92 -10.69
N GLN A 49 -13.06 -7.68 -11.52
CA GLN A 49 -12.15 -8.70 -12.06
C GLN A 49 -10.73 -8.52 -11.52
N TRP A 50 -10.04 -9.65 -11.29
CA TRP A 50 -8.65 -9.66 -10.89
C TRP A 50 -7.73 -9.62 -12.10
N TYR A 51 -6.78 -8.68 -12.10
CA TYR A 51 -5.67 -8.53 -13.02
C TYR A 51 -4.39 -8.92 -12.31
N ALA A 52 -3.51 -9.64 -12.99
CA ALA A 52 -2.26 -10.09 -12.42
C ALA A 52 -1.08 -9.75 -13.34
N TRP A 53 0.03 -9.36 -12.74
CA TRP A 53 1.33 -9.20 -13.37
C TRP A 53 2.24 -10.32 -12.87
N ARG A 54 2.88 -11.01 -13.78
CA ARG A 54 3.99 -11.91 -13.45
C ARG A 54 5.26 -11.07 -13.23
N TRP A 55 6.26 -11.64 -12.60
CA TRP A 55 7.52 -10.93 -12.38
C TRP A 55 8.13 -10.39 -13.67
N ILE A 56 8.12 -11.19 -14.75
CA ILE A 56 8.61 -10.75 -16.06
C ILE A 56 7.76 -9.61 -16.65
N ASP A 57 6.46 -9.60 -16.41
CA ASP A 57 5.58 -8.54 -16.90
C ASP A 57 5.82 -7.25 -16.10
N ALA A 58 6.01 -7.35 -14.77
CA ALA A 58 6.34 -6.20 -13.92
C ALA A 58 7.67 -5.55 -14.33
N LEU A 59 8.71 -6.36 -14.58
CA LEU A 59 10.00 -5.85 -15.07
C LEU A 59 9.85 -5.13 -16.40
N ARG A 60 9.20 -5.74 -17.37
CA ARG A 60 8.96 -5.13 -18.70
C ARG A 60 8.18 -3.81 -18.61
N ASP A 61 7.19 -3.75 -17.74
CA ASP A 61 6.42 -2.53 -17.54
C ASP A 61 7.26 -1.41 -16.90
N VAL A 62 8.14 -1.75 -15.93
CA VAL A 62 9.11 -0.80 -15.36
C VAL A 62 10.04 -0.24 -16.44
N GLU A 63 10.63 -1.11 -17.29
CA GLU A 63 11.52 -0.70 -18.38
C GLU A 63 10.79 0.22 -19.37
N ARG A 64 9.59 -0.16 -19.79
CA ARG A 64 8.76 0.64 -20.71
C ARG A 64 8.38 1.99 -20.11
N LEU A 65 8.01 2.05 -18.83
CA LEU A 65 7.70 3.30 -18.13
C LEU A 65 8.95 4.17 -18.00
N ALA A 66 10.10 3.58 -17.71
CA ALA A 66 11.39 4.30 -17.64
C ALA A 66 11.74 4.96 -18.99
N ASP A 67 11.56 4.25 -20.10
CA ASP A 67 11.77 4.79 -21.43
C ASP A 67 10.77 5.92 -21.75
N GLY A 68 9.51 5.76 -21.36
CA GLY A 68 8.52 6.82 -21.47
C GLY A 68 8.87 8.07 -20.66
N LEU A 69 9.36 7.90 -19.44
CA LEU A 69 9.83 9.00 -18.59
C LEU A 69 11.02 9.73 -19.22
N ARG A 70 12.02 9.01 -19.74
CA ARG A 70 13.17 9.61 -20.47
C ARG A 70 12.72 10.42 -21.68
N GLN A 71 11.77 9.90 -22.46
CA GLN A 71 11.21 10.62 -23.61
C GLN A 71 10.49 11.91 -23.20
N GLN A 72 9.99 11.98 -21.96
CA GLN A 72 9.35 13.16 -21.38
C GLN A 72 10.34 14.10 -20.69
N GLY A 73 11.63 13.84 -20.78
CA GLY A 73 12.66 14.67 -20.17
C GLY A 73 12.93 14.38 -18.69
N PHE A 74 12.48 13.25 -18.18
CA PHE A 74 12.78 12.82 -16.81
C PHE A 74 14.22 12.28 -16.73
N ASP A 75 15.00 12.74 -15.77
CA ASP A 75 16.42 12.44 -15.59
C ASP A 75 16.78 12.28 -14.10
N GLU A 76 18.08 12.18 -13.79
CA GLU A 76 18.59 12.02 -12.44
C GLU A 76 18.35 13.26 -11.52
N GLN A 77 18.11 14.44 -12.09
CA GLN A 77 17.80 15.65 -11.33
C GLN A 77 16.30 15.83 -11.16
N SER A 78 15.52 15.01 -11.83
CA SER A 78 14.06 15.08 -11.83
C SER A 78 13.46 14.52 -10.56
N ARG A 79 12.31 15.09 -10.17
CA ARG A 79 11.53 14.70 -9.00
C ARG A 79 10.11 14.33 -9.41
N LEU A 80 9.71 13.12 -9.10
CA LEU A 80 8.36 12.62 -9.34
C LEU A 80 7.54 12.67 -8.05
N ALA A 81 6.47 13.47 -8.04
CA ALA A 81 5.48 13.45 -6.95
C ALA A 81 4.37 12.46 -7.28
N LEU A 82 4.05 11.58 -6.34
CA LEU A 82 3.00 10.56 -6.46
C LEU A 82 1.87 10.85 -5.47
N SER A 83 0.62 10.79 -5.94
CA SER A 83 -0.57 10.93 -5.10
C SER A 83 -1.65 9.94 -5.51
N GLY A 84 -2.13 9.14 -4.56
CA GLY A 84 -3.20 8.17 -4.76
C GLY A 84 -3.05 6.89 -3.94
N ALA A 85 -3.95 5.94 -4.18
CA ALA A 85 -3.88 4.61 -3.60
C ALA A 85 -2.66 3.84 -4.14
N PHE A 86 -2.05 3.03 -3.29
CA PHE A 86 -1.03 2.10 -3.77
C PHE A 86 -1.69 1.05 -4.65
N GLU A 87 -1.24 0.97 -5.87
CA GLU A 87 -1.68 0.01 -6.87
C GLU A 87 -0.52 -0.28 -7.84
N PRO A 88 -0.59 -1.31 -8.69
CA PRO A 88 0.51 -1.68 -9.58
C PRO A 88 1.07 -0.52 -10.40
N ASN A 89 0.22 0.32 -10.98
CA ASN A 89 0.69 1.45 -11.81
C ASN A 89 1.56 2.42 -11.03
N LEU A 90 1.17 2.79 -9.80
CA LEU A 90 1.91 3.71 -8.96
C LEU A 90 3.26 3.10 -8.53
N LEU A 91 3.26 1.81 -8.15
CA LEU A 91 4.49 1.12 -7.74
C LEU A 91 5.47 0.96 -8.90
N LEU A 92 4.98 0.51 -10.06
CA LEU A 92 5.82 0.31 -11.24
C LEU A 92 6.37 1.64 -11.78
N LEU A 93 5.57 2.72 -11.70
CA LEU A 93 6.02 4.06 -12.06
C LEU A 93 7.10 4.58 -11.09
N ALA A 94 6.93 4.31 -9.79
CA ALA A 94 7.95 4.65 -8.80
C ALA A 94 9.28 3.95 -9.10
N LEU A 95 9.26 2.64 -9.36
CA LEU A 95 10.45 1.88 -9.73
C LEU A 95 11.06 2.37 -11.05
N ALA A 96 10.23 2.71 -12.03
CA ALA A 96 10.68 3.26 -13.31
C ALA A 96 11.39 4.61 -13.14
N ALA A 97 10.83 5.53 -12.36
CA ALA A 97 11.46 6.82 -12.08
C ALA A 97 12.83 6.64 -11.39
N GLN A 98 12.91 5.69 -10.48
CA GLN A 98 14.14 5.35 -9.79
C GLN A 98 15.17 4.68 -10.71
N SER A 99 14.72 3.86 -11.66
CA SER A 99 15.63 3.25 -12.65
C SER A 99 16.25 4.28 -13.60
N VAL A 100 15.62 5.43 -13.75
CA VAL A 100 16.19 6.58 -14.48
C VAL A 100 17.16 7.40 -13.59
N GLY A 101 17.14 7.18 -12.28
CA GLY A 101 17.98 7.91 -11.30
C GLY A 101 17.25 9.07 -10.62
N GLY A 102 15.99 9.35 -10.97
CA GLY A 102 15.21 10.43 -10.40
C GLY A 102 14.68 10.14 -9.00
N GLN A 103 14.30 11.18 -8.29
CA GLN A 103 13.75 11.11 -6.95
C GLN A 103 12.24 10.87 -6.98
N VAL A 104 11.73 10.02 -6.08
CA VAL A 104 10.29 9.74 -5.94
C VAL A 104 9.82 10.18 -4.56
N LEU A 105 8.72 10.91 -4.53
CA LEU A 105 8.14 11.49 -3.32
C LEU A 105 6.64 11.20 -3.30
N THR A 106 6.10 10.82 -2.15
CA THR A 106 4.66 10.62 -1.97
C THR A 106 4.02 11.80 -1.30
N LEU A 107 2.87 12.24 -1.79
CA LEU A 107 2.03 13.26 -1.20
C LEU A 107 0.66 12.66 -0.91
N ALA A 108 0.12 12.96 0.27
CA ALA A 108 -1.20 12.47 0.64
C ALA A 108 -2.26 12.98 -0.36
N ASP A 109 -3.24 12.15 -0.64
CA ASP A 109 -4.30 12.41 -1.61
C ASP A 109 -5.45 13.27 -1.04
N ASP A 110 -5.56 13.39 0.30
CA ASP A 110 -6.58 14.16 1.00
C ASP A 110 -5.95 15.36 1.73
N VAL A 111 -5.28 16.24 0.98
CA VAL A 111 -4.58 17.41 1.54
C VAL A 111 -5.32 18.68 1.14
N ASP A 112 -5.46 19.59 2.11
CA ASP A 112 -5.97 20.95 1.85
C ASP A 112 -5.15 21.64 0.75
N PRO A 113 -5.77 22.37 -0.19
CA PRO A 113 -5.10 23.02 -1.30
C PRO A 113 -3.95 23.95 -0.89
N GLU A 114 -4.07 24.64 0.26
CA GLU A 114 -3.00 25.51 0.76
C GLU A 114 -1.79 24.70 1.24
N VAL A 115 -2.03 23.60 1.95
CA VAL A 115 -0.98 22.70 2.41
C VAL A 115 -0.32 22.02 1.21
N LEU A 116 -1.10 21.58 0.23
CA LEU A 116 -0.58 21.02 -1.03
C LEU A 116 0.34 22.04 -1.73
N HIS A 117 -0.09 23.30 -1.85
CA HIS A 117 0.72 24.34 -2.46
C HIS A 117 2.04 24.54 -1.73
N GLN A 118 2.04 24.59 -0.40
CA GLN A 118 3.27 24.69 0.40
C GLN A 118 4.20 23.49 0.21
N GLN A 119 3.65 22.28 0.15
CA GLN A 119 4.41 21.06 -0.09
C GLN A 119 5.04 21.07 -1.49
N LEU A 120 4.27 21.41 -2.52
CA LEU A 120 4.75 21.49 -3.90
C LEU A 120 5.84 22.56 -4.06
N TRP A 121 5.67 23.71 -3.42
CA TRP A 121 6.70 24.76 -3.42
C TRP A 121 8.01 24.32 -2.78
N ARG A 122 7.93 23.52 -1.70
CA ARG A 122 9.10 23.00 -0.99
C ARG A 122 9.80 21.89 -1.77
N ILE A 123 9.03 20.96 -2.33
CA ILE A 123 9.53 19.75 -3.02
C ILE A 123 10.03 20.10 -4.43
N ARG A 124 9.38 21.05 -5.10
CA ARG A 124 9.62 21.45 -6.50
C ARG A 124 9.68 20.24 -7.42
N PRO A 125 8.60 19.43 -7.50
CA PRO A 125 8.59 18.29 -8.40
C PRO A 125 8.64 18.76 -9.85
N THR A 126 9.35 18.01 -10.70
CA THR A 126 9.39 18.25 -12.13
C THR A 126 8.23 17.52 -12.84
N HIS A 127 7.83 16.37 -12.26
CA HIS A 127 6.74 15.55 -12.76
C HIS A 127 5.82 15.14 -11.63
N ALA A 128 4.54 14.88 -11.95
CA ALA A 128 3.59 14.38 -10.97
C ALA A 128 2.68 13.30 -11.56
N TYR A 129 2.36 12.30 -10.76
CA TYR A 129 1.31 11.34 -11.02
C TYR A 129 0.21 11.52 -9.97
N VAL A 130 -1.00 11.87 -10.43
CA VAL A 130 -2.17 12.05 -9.58
C VAL A 130 -3.25 11.08 -10.07
N GLN A 131 -3.58 10.10 -9.23
CA GLN A 131 -4.50 9.02 -9.60
C GLN A 131 -5.94 9.52 -9.74
N ASP A 132 -6.42 10.35 -8.80
CA ASP A 132 -7.78 10.89 -8.89
C ASP A 132 -7.83 12.11 -9.81
N ARG A 133 -8.54 11.96 -10.94
CA ARG A 133 -8.77 13.04 -11.91
C ARG A 133 -9.39 14.30 -11.31
N ARG A 134 -10.15 14.18 -10.22
CA ARG A 134 -10.76 15.32 -9.52
C ARG A 134 -9.67 16.16 -8.86
N GLN A 135 -8.64 15.53 -8.35
CA GLN A 135 -7.51 16.20 -7.69
C GLN A 135 -6.55 16.85 -8.67
N VAL A 136 -6.47 16.37 -9.92
CA VAL A 136 -5.63 16.98 -10.96
C VAL A 136 -5.87 18.50 -11.07
N ARG A 137 -7.14 18.95 -10.98
CA ARG A 137 -7.46 20.37 -11.01
C ARG A 137 -6.90 21.13 -9.80
N HIS A 138 -6.95 20.53 -8.61
CA HIS A 138 -6.35 21.12 -7.39
C HIS A 138 -4.85 21.22 -7.52
N TRP A 139 -4.20 20.19 -8.04
CA TRP A 139 -2.77 20.19 -8.31
C TRP A 139 -2.40 21.25 -9.33
N GLN A 140 -3.15 21.41 -10.41
CA GLN A 140 -2.93 22.46 -11.41
C GLN A 140 -3.15 23.85 -10.86
N SER A 141 -4.17 24.08 -10.02
CA SER A 141 -4.45 25.39 -9.41
C SER A 141 -3.48 25.73 -8.28
N ALA A 142 -3.04 24.74 -7.51
CA ALA A 142 -2.02 24.92 -6.48
C ALA A 142 -0.62 25.19 -7.07
N ASN A 143 -0.45 24.86 -8.35
CA ASN A 143 0.83 24.96 -9.03
C ASN A 143 0.94 26.28 -9.80
N ARG A 144 1.57 27.26 -9.15
CA ARG A 144 2.08 28.46 -9.82
C ARG A 144 3.52 28.28 -10.34
N LEU A 145 4.07 27.07 -10.19
CA LEU A 145 5.40 26.68 -10.64
C LEU A 145 5.24 25.94 -11.97
N ASP A 146 6.22 26.04 -12.84
CA ASP A 146 6.27 25.32 -14.11
C ASP A 146 6.38 23.81 -13.86
N PHE A 147 5.25 23.15 -13.67
CA PHE A 147 5.16 21.71 -13.79
C PHE A 147 5.29 21.36 -15.24
N THR A 148 6.30 20.66 -15.55
CA THR A 148 6.51 20.29 -16.93
C THR A 148 5.51 19.26 -17.43
N GLN A 149 5.01 18.34 -16.57
CA GLN A 149 3.97 17.40 -16.97
C GLN A 149 3.22 16.74 -15.79
N LEU A 150 1.90 16.69 -15.89
CA LEU A 150 1.05 15.80 -15.12
C LEU A 150 0.95 14.47 -15.88
N LEU A 151 1.48 13.41 -15.27
CA LEU A 151 1.30 12.08 -15.81
C LEU A 151 -0.12 11.60 -15.43
N GLY A 152 -1.02 11.52 -16.39
CA GLY A 152 -2.32 10.89 -16.20
C GLY A 152 -2.18 9.39 -15.91
N PRO A 153 -3.26 8.73 -15.44
CA PRO A 153 -3.24 7.30 -15.24
C PRO A 153 -2.87 6.62 -16.56
N THR A 154 -1.70 5.98 -16.58
CA THR A 154 -1.32 5.12 -17.70
C THR A 154 -2.31 3.97 -17.75
N GLU A 155 -2.93 3.75 -18.91
CA GLU A 155 -3.72 2.55 -19.10
C GLU A 155 -2.80 1.35 -18.87
N PRO A 156 -3.20 0.38 -18.03
CA PRO A 156 -2.40 -0.80 -17.81
C PRO A 156 -2.18 -1.46 -19.18
N ALA A 157 -0.95 -1.80 -19.48
CA ALA A 157 -0.69 -2.68 -20.59
C ALA A 157 -1.64 -3.87 -20.46
N GLN A 158 -2.35 -4.18 -21.53
CA GLN A 158 -3.46 -5.15 -21.57
C GLN A 158 -2.94 -6.59 -21.35
N HIS A 159 -2.33 -6.86 -20.23
CA HIS A 159 -2.01 -8.21 -19.81
C HIS A 159 -3.15 -8.74 -18.95
N LEU A 160 -4.31 -8.85 -19.60
CA LEU A 160 -5.49 -9.54 -19.11
C LEU A 160 -5.18 -11.03 -19.04
N GLN A 161 -4.60 -11.47 -17.94
CA GLN A 161 -4.72 -12.87 -17.58
C GLN A 161 -5.84 -12.98 -16.55
N ARG A 162 -6.90 -13.68 -16.95
CA ARG A 162 -7.94 -14.17 -16.05
C ARG A 162 -7.22 -14.98 -14.98
N TRP A 163 -7.10 -14.36 -13.81
CA TRP A 163 -6.27 -14.94 -12.76
C TRP A 163 -6.91 -16.21 -12.21
N TRP A 164 -6.14 -17.26 -12.20
CA TRP A 164 -6.41 -18.48 -11.46
C TRP A 164 -5.30 -18.63 -10.40
N GLN A 165 -5.70 -18.59 -9.11
CA GLN A 165 -4.75 -18.74 -8.02
C GLN A 165 -4.32 -20.18 -7.92
N PRO A 166 -3.05 -20.54 -8.10
CA PRO A 166 -2.55 -21.82 -7.67
C PRO A 166 -2.78 -21.96 -6.18
N ALA A 167 -3.40 -23.05 -5.76
CA ALA A 167 -3.61 -23.33 -4.35
C ALA A 167 -2.24 -23.34 -3.64
N GLY A 168 -2.05 -22.46 -2.66
CA GLY A 168 -0.82 -22.41 -1.88
C GLY A 168 0.10 -21.22 -2.11
N GLU A 169 -0.09 -20.42 -3.17
CA GLU A 169 0.76 -19.24 -3.41
C GLU A 169 0.65 -18.23 -2.26
N THR A 170 1.80 -17.72 -1.80
CA THR A 170 1.86 -16.67 -0.77
C THR A 170 1.48 -15.33 -1.37
N ALA A 171 0.69 -14.54 -0.65
CA ALA A 171 0.27 -13.22 -1.09
C ALA A 171 0.33 -12.21 0.05
N LEU A 172 0.97 -11.08 -0.22
CA LEU A 172 0.91 -9.88 0.61
C LEU A 172 -0.33 -9.07 0.22
N TRP A 173 -0.86 -8.31 1.16
CA TRP A 173 -2.01 -7.45 0.97
C TRP A 173 -1.74 -6.04 1.45
N SER A 174 -2.09 -5.04 0.64
CA SER A 174 -2.15 -3.66 1.07
C SER A 174 -3.43 -3.00 0.54
N GLU A 175 -4.00 -2.11 1.34
CA GLU A 175 -5.16 -1.29 1.01
C GLU A 175 -4.87 0.19 1.36
N GLU A 176 -3.61 0.57 1.28
CA GLU A 176 -3.08 1.87 1.65
C GLU A 176 -2.85 2.76 0.42
N GLY A 177 -2.44 3.98 0.68
CA GLY A 177 -2.09 4.96 -0.34
C GLY A 177 -0.99 5.91 0.12
N THR A 178 -0.79 6.95 -0.63
CA THR A 178 0.27 7.96 -0.38
C THR A 178 0.04 8.79 0.89
N HIS A 179 -1.13 8.68 1.54
CA HIS A 179 -1.37 9.22 2.89
C HIS A 179 -0.52 8.50 3.96
N TRP A 180 -0.08 7.26 3.71
CA TRP A 180 0.84 6.55 4.60
C TRP A 180 2.27 6.98 4.32
N GLN A 181 2.79 7.88 5.17
CA GLN A 181 4.18 8.33 5.09
C GLN A 181 5.15 7.14 5.21
N GLY A 182 6.10 7.06 4.26
CA GLY A 182 7.03 5.94 4.19
C GLY A 182 6.42 4.61 3.73
N GLY A 183 5.12 4.55 3.52
CA GLY A 183 4.42 3.33 3.13
C GLY A 183 4.89 2.76 1.80
N LEU A 184 5.20 3.62 0.83
CA LEU A 184 5.74 3.18 -0.46
C LEU A 184 7.06 2.41 -0.30
N ALA A 185 7.99 2.93 0.52
CA ALA A 185 9.26 2.27 0.79
C ALA A 185 9.03 0.91 1.47
N VAL A 186 8.17 0.87 2.47
CA VAL A 186 7.80 -0.38 3.17
C VAL A 186 7.20 -1.41 2.20
N LEU A 187 6.28 -0.99 1.33
CA LEU A 187 5.67 -1.89 0.35
C LEU A 187 6.71 -2.45 -0.61
N LEU A 188 7.54 -1.58 -1.19
CA LEU A 188 8.58 -1.99 -2.13
C LEU A 188 9.59 -2.93 -1.47
N GLU A 189 10.06 -2.59 -0.26
CA GLU A 189 11.00 -3.42 0.49
C GLU A 189 10.40 -4.79 0.80
N GLN A 190 9.21 -4.85 1.40
CA GLN A 190 8.60 -6.11 1.80
C GLN A 190 8.22 -6.97 0.59
N TRP A 191 7.69 -6.36 -0.48
CA TRP A 191 7.34 -7.05 -1.71
C TRP A 191 8.57 -7.66 -2.40
N LEU A 192 9.58 -6.82 -2.67
CA LEU A 192 10.76 -7.24 -3.43
C LEU A 192 11.69 -8.17 -2.63
N ASN A 193 11.83 -7.97 -1.31
CA ASN A 193 12.63 -8.86 -0.48
C ASN A 193 11.99 -10.24 -0.28
N SER A 194 10.65 -10.31 -0.21
CA SER A 194 9.96 -11.58 0.02
C SER A 194 9.76 -12.42 -1.25
N GLY A 195 9.70 -11.81 -2.43
CA GLY A 195 9.30 -12.45 -3.67
C GLY A 195 7.85 -12.95 -3.70
N HIS A 196 7.04 -12.54 -2.72
CA HIS A 196 5.61 -12.87 -2.67
C HIS A 196 4.79 -11.96 -3.57
N GLY A 197 3.68 -12.47 -4.11
CA GLY A 197 2.74 -11.64 -4.84
C GLY A 197 2.10 -10.59 -3.94
N LEU A 198 2.00 -9.33 -4.39
CA LEU A 198 1.36 -8.24 -3.65
C LEU A 198 0.01 -7.91 -4.29
N ALA A 199 -1.05 -7.89 -3.49
CA ALA A 199 -2.43 -7.73 -3.95
C ALA A 199 -3.07 -6.46 -3.39
N PHE A 200 -3.88 -5.81 -4.23
CA PHE A 200 -4.59 -4.56 -3.94
C PHE A 200 -6.09 -4.70 -4.20
N PRO A 201 -6.95 -4.09 -3.38
CA PRO A 201 -8.39 -4.05 -3.60
C PRO A 201 -8.76 -3.14 -4.77
N GLU A 202 -9.98 -3.28 -5.26
CA GLU A 202 -10.57 -2.36 -6.23
C GLU A 202 -10.83 -0.96 -5.61
N SER A 203 -11.22 -0.94 -4.35
CA SER A 203 -11.51 0.28 -3.58
C SER A 203 -11.44 0.01 -2.08
N GLN A 204 -11.38 1.06 -1.28
CA GLN A 204 -11.49 0.96 0.18
C GLN A 204 -12.80 0.27 0.61
N ALA A 205 -13.92 0.59 -0.07
CA ALA A 205 -15.22 0.00 0.24
C ALA A 205 -15.30 -1.50 -0.05
N SER A 206 -14.59 -1.99 -1.07
CA SER A 206 -14.55 -3.41 -1.45
C SER A 206 -13.44 -4.19 -0.75
N ALA A 207 -12.48 -3.52 -0.11
CA ALA A 207 -11.24 -4.09 0.40
C ALA A 207 -11.44 -5.37 1.24
N ARG A 208 -12.47 -5.41 2.11
CA ARG A 208 -12.78 -6.59 2.90
C ARG A 208 -13.20 -7.80 2.06
N ARG A 209 -14.07 -7.59 1.08
CA ARG A 209 -14.53 -8.65 0.17
C ARG A 209 -13.36 -9.15 -0.66
N ASP A 210 -12.60 -8.25 -1.23
CA ASP A 210 -11.49 -8.53 -2.11
C ASP A 210 -10.36 -9.26 -1.34
N ARG A 211 -10.09 -8.86 -0.10
CA ARG A 211 -9.17 -9.55 0.82
C ARG A 211 -9.64 -10.98 1.13
N SER A 212 -10.96 -11.18 1.29
CA SER A 212 -11.51 -12.52 1.52
C SER A 212 -11.34 -13.46 0.32
N GLU A 213 -11.36 -12.91 -0.89
CA GLU A 213 -11.12 -13.65 -2.12
C GLU A 213 -9.64 -14.05 -2.28
N VAL A 214 -8.72 -13.15 -1.91
CA VAL A 214 -7.27 -13.40 -1.98
C VAL A 214 -6.80 -14.31 -0.84
N ALA A 215 -7.40 -14.19 0.34
CA ALA A 215 -6.95 -14.84 1.57
C ALA A 215 -5.43 -14.69 1.79
N PRO A 216 -4.93 -13.45 1.99
CA PRO A 216 -3.51 -13.18 2.02
C PRO A 216 -2.78 -13.88 3.16
N THR A 217 -1.49 -14.11 2.97
CA THR A 217 -0.59 -14.65 3.99
C THR A 217 0.09 -13.55 4.81
N GLY A 218 0.19 -12.34 4.26
CA GLY A 218 0.77 -11.18 4.94
C GLY A 218 -0.04 -9.90 4.75
N LEU A 219 -0.01 -9.02 5.75
CA LEU A 219 -0.62 -7.69 5.71
C LEU A 219 0.46 -6.62 5.78
N LEU A 220 0.40 -5.66 4.86
CA LEU A 220 1.23 -4.46 4.82
C LEU A 220 0.32 -3.25 4.97
N LEU A 221 0.08 -2.84 6.21
CA LEU A 221 -0.85 -1.79 6.58
C LEU A 221 -0.18 -0.80 7.52
N SER A 222 -0.59 0.47 7.45
CA SER A 222 -0.16 1.50 8.39
C SER A 222 -0.65 1.20 9.82
N PRO A 223 0.01 1.71 10.85
CA PRO A 223 -0.48 1.59 12.22
C PRO A 223 -1.91 2.13 12.40
N ALA A 224 -2.25 3.23 11.75
CA ALA A 224 -3.59 3.82 11.77
C ALA A 224 -4.63 2.87 11.14
N ARG A 225 -4.29 2.25 10.01
CA ARG A 225 -5.18 1.29 9.35
C ARG A 225 -5.35 0.01 10.15
N LEU A 226 -4.28 -0.46 10.78
CA LEU A 226 -4.33 -1.60 11.69
C LEU A 226 -5.27 -1.31 12.87
N GLN A 227 -5.20 -0.10 13.45
CA GLN A 227 -6.11 0.30 14.52
C GLN A 227 -7.57 0.35 14.03
N HIS A 228 -7.82 0.95 12.88
CA HIS A 228 -9.15 0.99 12.29
C HIS A 228 -9.71 -0.43 12.01
N LEU A 229 -8.86 -1.34 11.57
CA LEU A 229 -9.22 -2.75 11.39
C LEU A 229 -9.57 -3.40 12.73
N ALA A 230 -8.86 -3.03 13.80
CA ALA A 230 -9.16 -3.45 15.16
C ALA A 230 -10.56 -3.03 15.60
N ASP A 231 -10.86 -1.76 15.42
CA ASP A 231 -12.16 -1.17 15.78
C ASP A 231 -13.29 -1.79 14.93
N GLU A 232 -13.05 -2.08 13.65
CA GLU A 232 -14.00 -2.81 12.80
C GLU A 232 -14.29 -4.21 13.36
N ILE A 233 -13.28 -4.93 13.79
CA ILE A 233 -13.46 -6.25 14.41
C ILE A 233 -14.25 -6.11 15.71
N GLU A 234 -13.88 -5.17 16.57
CA GLU A 234 -14.55 -4.96 17.83
C GLU A 234 -16.02 -4.55 17.66
N SER A 235 -16.31 -3.69 16.70
CA SER A 235 -17.70 -3.28 16.39
C SER A 235 -18.59 -4.45 15.94
N ARG A 236 -17.99 -5.51 15.40
CA ARG A 236 -18.69 -6.74 14.95
C ARG A 236 -18.80 -7.80 16.03
N LEU A 237 -18.07 -7.67 17.11
CA LEU A 237 -18.29 -8.48 18.29
C LEU A 237 -19.63 -8.10 18.91
N ALA A 238 -20.23 -9.03 19.68
CA ALA A 238 -21.47 -8.75 20.37
C ALA A 238 -21.33 -7.52 21.28
N ARG A 239 -22.40 -6.71 21.37
CA ARG A 239 -22.41 -5.48 22.18
C ARG A 239 -21.92 -5.74 23.60
N PRO A 240 -21.13 -4.83 24.21
CA PRO A 240 -20.72 -4.90 25.60
C PRO A 240 -21.94 -5.14 26.52
N GLY A 241 -21.77 -5.99 27.55
CA GLY A 241 -22.83 -6.32 28.49
C GLY A 241 -23.76 -7.48 28.07
N THR A 242 -23.72 -7.93 26.83
CA THR A 242 -24.49 -9.10 26.39
C THR A 242 -23.83 -10.41 26.82
N TRP A 243 -24.64 -11.47 27.02
CA TRP A 243 -24.11 -12.80 27.32
C TRP A 243 -23.21 -13.35 26.21
N ARG A 244 -23.47 -12.99 24.96
CA ARG A 244 -22.62 -13.34 23.80
C ARG A 244 -21.25 -12.69 23.90
N ARG A 245 -21.17 -11.43 24.36
CA ARG A 245 -19.88 -10.75 24.58
C ARG A 245 -19.11 -11.44 25.71
N ARG A 246 -19.76 -11.73 26.83
CA ARG A 246 -19.13 -12.47 27.94
C ARG A 246 -18.60 -13.84 27.51
N LEU A 247 -19.31 -14.53 26.62
CA LEU A 247 -18.85 -15.79 26.04
C LEU A 247 -17.60 -15.60 25.15
N CYS A 248 -17.56 -14.54 24.34
CA CYS A 248 -16.39 -14.20 23.54
C CYS A 248 -15.19 -13.84 24.43
N ASP A 249 -15.39 -12.99 25.42
CA ASP A 249 -14.34 -12.56 26.37
C ASP A 249 -13.83 -13.77 27.19
N TRP A 250 -14.72 -14.65 27.63
CA TRP A 250 -14.35 -15.90 28.28
C TRP A 250 -13.54 -16.82 27.35
N ALA A 251 -13.96 -16.97 26.09
CA ALA A 251 -13.25 -17.78 25.11
C ALA A 251 -11.85 -17.23 24.81
N ILE A 252 -11.69 -15.91 24.79
CA ILE A 252 -10.39 -15.24 24.60
C ILE A 252 -9.49 -15.49 25.82
N ALA A 253 -10.05 -15.41 27.03
CA ALA A 253 -9.33 -15.64 28.28
C ALA A 253 -8.90 -17.12 28.49
N HIS A 254 -9.54 -18.08 27.79
CA HIS A 254 -9.25 -19.51 27.94
C HIS A 254 -8.63 -20.09 26.65
N PRO A 255 -7.31 -20.02 26.46
CA PRO A 255 -6.62 -20.36 25.21
C PRO A 255 -6.81 -21.81 24.76
N GLN A 256 -7.08 -22.71 25.67
CA GLN A 256 -7.27 -24.16 25.38
C GLN A 256 -8.72 -24.54 25.01
N SER A 257 -9.68 -23.59 25.02
CA SER A 257 -11.06 -23.90 24.74
C SER A 257 -11.29 -24.11 23.24
N GLY A 258 -11.96 -25.20 22.86
CA GLY A 258 -12.37 -25.46 21.46
C GLY A 258 -13.25 -24.35 20.91
N LEU A 259 -13.99 -23.63 21.76
CA LEU A 259 -14.81 -22.48 21.38
C LEU A 259 -13.96 -21.28 20.88
N ARG A 260 -12.81 -21.03 21.52
CA ARG A 260 -11.85 -20.01 21.03
C ARG A 260 -11.40 -20.34 19.61
N ARG A 261 -11.07 -21.59 19.32
CA ARG A 261 -10.63 -22.03 17.99
C ARG A 261 -11.74 -21.81 16.95
N LEU A 262 -12.98 -22.13 17.28
CA LEU A 262 -14.13 -21.89 16.39
C LEU A 262 -14.37 -20.39 16.16
N LEU A 263 -14.35 -19.57 17.20
CA LEU A 263 -14.51 -18.11 17.10
C LEU A 263 -13.37 -17.48 16.28
N LYS A 264 -12.12 -17.85 16.59
CA LYS A 264 -10.94 -17.40 15.86
C LYS A 264 -11.05 -17.74 14.37
N ASN A 265 -11.43 -18.97 14.02
CA ASN A 265 -11.59 -19.39 12.64
C ASN A 265 -12.76 -18.67 11.94
N ARG A 266 -13.86 -18.44 12.63
CA ARG A 266 -15.00 -17.68 12.08
C ARG A 266 -14.62 -16.22 11.81
N VAL A 267 -13.95 -15.55 12.73
CA VAL A 267 -13.46 -14.17 12.55
C VAL A 267 -12.44 -14.12 11.43
N ARG A 268 -11.47 -15.03 11.39
CA ARG A 268 -10.51 -15.15 10.27
C ARG A 268 -11.20 -15.28 8.92
N LYS A 269 -12.23 -16.12 8.83
CA LYS A 269 -12.98 -16.31 7.58
C LYS A 269 -13.73 -15.04 7.18
N LEU A 270 -14.35 -14.35 8.12
CA LEU A 270 -15.09 -13.11 7.87
C LEU A 270 -14.21 -11.95 7.43
N LEU A 271 -12.96 -11.91 7.87
CA LEU A 271 -11.99 -10.86 7.59
C LEU A 271 -11.06 -11.19 6.41
N GLY A 272 -11.14 -12.41 5.89
CA GLY A 272 -10.22 -12.88 4.85
C GLY A 272 -8.84 -13.28 5.36
N PHE A 273 -8.71 -13.59 6.65
CA PHE A 273 -7.44 -13.93 7.31
C PHE A 273 -7.18 -15.43 7.45
N GLN A 274 -7.82 -16.25 6.62
CA GLN A 274 -7.72 -17.73 6.74
C GLN A 274 -6.28 -18.23 6.65
N ARG A 275 -5.44 -17.55 5.87
CA ARG A 275 -4.03 -17.93 5.60
C ARG A 275 -3.03 -16.98 6.25
N LEU A 276 -3.50 -15.98 7.01
CA LEU A 276 -2.66 -14.93 7.58
C LEU A 276 -1.60 -15.51 8.52
N ALA A 277 -0.34 -15.31 8.17
CA ALA A 277 0.84 -15.72 8.92
C ALA A 277 1.69 -14.52 9.37
N TYR A 278 1.62 -13.40 8.63
CA TYR A 278 2.48 -12.24 8.84
C TYR A 278 1.66 -10.94 8.86
N ILE A 279 2.02 -10.03 9.77
CA ILE A 279 1.54 -8.65 9.80
C ILE A 279 2.78 -7.78 9.98
N TRP A 280 3.00 -6.87 9.03
CA TRP A 280 4.08 -5.90 9.16
C TRP A 280 3.78 -4.93 10.31
N GLN A 281 4.79 -4.69 11.13
CA GLN A 281 4.71 -3.73 12.23
C GLN A 281 6.03 -2.94 12.26
N PRO A 282 5.97 -1.61 12.46
CA PRO A 282 7.18 -0.83 12.64
C PRO A 282 7.92 -1.30 13.91
N LEU A 283 9.24 -1.20 13.89
CA LEU A 283 10.11 -1.63 15.00
C LEU A 283 9.77 -1.00 16.38
N LYS A 284 9.05 0.13 16.38
CA LYS A 284 8.57 0.84 17.58
C LYS A 284 7.05 0.76 17.74
N ALA A 285 6.43 -0.36 17.39
CA ALA A 285 4.98 -0.52 17.58
C ALA A 285 4.63 -0.52 19.06
N ASN A 286 3.70 0.34 19.45
CA ASN A 286 3.12 0.36 20.78
C ASN A 286 2.36 -0.96 21.06
N ALA A 287 2.33 -1.38 22.31
CA ALA A 287 1.76 -2.65 22.77
C ALA A 287 0.28 -2.88 22.41
N GLU A 288 -0.44 -1.85 21.96
CA GLU A 288 -1.87 -1.89 21.64
C GLU A 288 -2.23 -2.72 20.40
N THR A 289 -1.26 -3.03 19.53
CA THR A 289 -1.48 -3.88 18.34
C THR A 289 -1.22 -5.37 18.59
N THR A 290 -0.90 -5.75 19.82
CA THR A 290 -0.55 -7.13 20.17
C THR A 290 -1.70 -8.13 19.99
N TRP A 291 -2.94 -7.69 20.07
CA TRP A 291 -4.10 -8.56 19.85
C TRP A 291 -4.25 -9.05 18.40
N LEU A 292 -3.79 -8.27 17.41
CA LEU A 292 -3.71 -8.73 16.01
C LEU A 292 -2.74 -9.91 15.85
N ALA A 293 -1.70 -9.99 16.69
CA ALA A 293 -0.78 -11.12 16.70
C ALA A 293 -1.50 -12.44 17.07
N GLU A 294 -2.58 -12.37 17.84
CA GLU A 294 -3.37 -13.55 18.18
C GLU A 294 -4.13 -14.14 16.98
N PHE A 295 -4.35 -13.36 15.90
CA PHE A 295 -4.96 -13.85 14.67
C PHE A 295 -3.95 -14.45 13.69
N LYS A 296 -2.65 -14.36 13.97
CA LYS A 296 -1.65 -15.11 13.20
C LYS A 296 -1.92 -16.61 13.34
N ARG A 297 -1.62 -17.33 12.27
CA ARG A 297 -1.66 -18.79 12.33
C ARG A 297 -0.53 -19.24 13.25
N ASP A 298 -0.85 -20.02 14.28
CA ASP A 298 0.17 -20.70 15.05
C ASP A 298 0.92 -21.60 14.05
N ILE A 299 2.16 -21.25 13.78
CA ILE A 299 3.07 -22.07 12.99
C ILE A 299 3.46 -23.19 13.95
N ALA A 300 2.87 -24.37 13.75
CA ALA A 300 3.28 -25.59 14.41
C ALA A 300 4.54 -26.14 13.76
#